data_a1e42b32633ad3a4df45a5e69d098be1
#
_entry.id   a1e42b32633ad3a4df45a5e69d098be1
#
_cell.length_a   1.000
_cell.length_b   1.000
_cell.length_c   1.000
_cell.angle_alpha   90.00
_cell.angle_beta   90.00
_cell.angle_gamma   90.00
#
_symmetry.space_group_name_H-M   'P 1'
#
loop_
_entity.id
_entity.type
_entity.pdbx_description
1 polymer ?
#
loop_
_entity_poly.entity_id
_entity_poly.type
_entity_poly.pdbx_seq_one_letter_code
_entity_poly.pdbx_strand_id
1 'polypeptide(L)'
;MKRNKFIAAFARLALLACFSANGQTPFVKTAHAQSVPSTGQDAVQLIRNYYRWINQKKYAGAFGIWEKREDGNAANGQSFEKFENGFSDTASVSVEIGEPGEIEGAAGSNYIEIPVVISAKTKLGQTQKFAGTYTMRSSNMADDKSWYINSARVRKVQ
;
A
#
# COMPACT_ATOMS: atom_id res chain seq x y z
N MET A 1 5.86 59.46 -22.03
CA MET A 1 4.91 60.44 -22.64
C MET A 1 3.51 59.84 -22.60
N LYS A 2 2.52 60.65 -22.02
CA LYS A 2 1.05 60.47 -22.01
C LYS A 2 0.50 59.25 -21.21
N ARG A 3 0.12 59.37 -20.00
CA ARG A 3 -1.03 59.91 -19.23
C ARG A 3 -2.36 59.94 -19.99
N ASN A 4 -3.32 59.13 -19.55
CA ASN A 4 -4.69 59.60 -19.49
C ASN A 4 -5.47 58.91 -18.36
N LYS A 5 -5.98 59.77 -17.47
CA LYS A 5 -6.97 59.55 -16.42
C LYS A 5 -8.34 59.59 -17.06
N PHE A 6 -9.30 58.82 -16.54
CA PHE A 6 -10.65 59.30 -16.48
C PHE A 6 -11.34 58.77 -15.20
N ILE A 7 -11.85 59.70 -14.47
CA ILE A 7 -12.66 59.65 -13.26
C ILE A 7 -14.13 59.70 -13.69
N ALA A 8 -15.01 58.92 -13.12
CA ALA A 8 -16.38 59.34 -12.88
C ALA A 8 -17.03 58.49 -11.80
N ALA A 9 -17.56 59.22 -10.83
CA ALA A 9 -18.26 58.86 -9.62
C ALA A 9 -19.79 58.78 -9.87
N PHE A 10 -20.50 58.46 -8.79
CA PHE A 10 -21.95 58.50 -8.45
C PHE A 10 -22.53 57.09 -8.31
N ALA A 11 -23.40 56.74 -7.33
CA ALA A 11 -24.05 57.47 -6.28
C ALA A 11 -24.51 56.48 -5.20
N ARG A 12 -24.78 57.00 -4.01
CA ARG A 12 -25.34 56.36 -2.83
C ARG A 12 -26.73 55.78 -3.06
N LEU A 13 -27.02 54.62 -2.40
CA LEU A 13 -28.31 54.41 -1.76
C LEU A 13 -28.13 53.43 -0.58
N ALA A 14 -28.46 53.95 0.61
CA ALA A 14 -28.51 53.20 1.85
C ALA A 14 -29.85 52.46 1.93
N LEU A 15 -29.83 51.20 2.29
CA LEU A 15 -30.98 50.51 2.88
C LEU A 15 -30.49 49.67 4.06
N LEU A 16 -30.84 50.13 5.23
CA LEU A 16 -30.74 49.42 6.50
C LEU A 16 -31.69 48.22 6.47
N ALA A 17 -31.19 47.03 6.55
CA ALA A 17 -31.95 45.86 6.93
C ALA A 17 -31.20 45.15 8.06
N CYS A 18 -31.69 45.31 9.27
CA CYS A 18 -31.29 44.52 10.42
C CYS A 18 -31.67 43.06 10.18
N PHE A 19 -30.67 42.22 9.96
CA PHE A 19 -30.86 40.78 10.03
C PHE A 19 -30.04 40.26 11.20
N SER A 20 -30.75 39.86 12.24
CA SER A 20 -30.18 39.14 13.38
C SER A 20 -29.69 37.78 12.87
N ALA A 21 -28.41 37.65 12.62
CA ALA A 21 -27.79 36.38 12.31
C ALA A 21 -27.50 35.65 13.62
N ASN A 22 -28.35 34.67 13.95
CA ASN A 22 -27.99 33.63 14.88
C ASN A 22 -26.76 32.92 14.32
N GLY A 23 -25.61 33.18 14.92
CA GLY A 23 -24.35 32.51 14.59
C GLY A 23 -24.36 31.04 15.04
N GLN A 24 -24.95 30.19 14.23
CA GLN A 24 -24.66 28.75 14.30
C GLN A 24 -23.48 28.49 13.39
N THR A 25 -22.28 28.45 13.96
CA THR A 25 -21.13 27.88 13.30
C THR A 25 -21.42 26.39 13.07
N PRO A 26 -21.35 25.89 11.83
CA PRO A 26 -21.44 24.45 11.62
C PRO A 26 -20.24 23.82 12.31
N PHE A 27 -20.47 23.03 13.35
CA PHE A 27 -19.49 22.10 13.86
C PHE A 27 -19.12 21.14 12.71
N VAL A 28 -18.00 21.40 12.09
CA VAL A 28 -17.37 20.43 11.20
C VAL A 28 -16.94 19.27 12.11
N LYS A 29 -17.79 18.26 12.18
CA LYS A 29 -17.47 17.00 12.83
C LYS A 29 -16.33 16.39 12.02
N THR A 30 -15.09 16.61 12.47
CA THR A 30 -13.92 15.93 11.93
C THR A 30 -14.21 14.43 12.05
N ALA A 31 -14.56 13.81 10.94
CA ALA A 31 -14.70 12.37 10.89
C ALA A 31 -13.31 11.82 11.23
N HIS A 32 -13.14 11.26 12.40
CA HIS A 32 -12.01 10.41 12.69
C HIS A 32 -12.08 9.31 11.64
N ALA A 33 -11.08 9.23 10.80
CA ALA A 33 -10.91 8.11 9.90
C ALA A 33 -10.84 6.86 10.79
N GLN A 34 -11.96 6.16 10.90
CA GLN A 34 -11.98 4.84 11.53
C GLN A 34 -11.07 3.98 10.66
N SER A 35 -9.97 3.50 11.23
CA SER A 35 -9.12 2.52 10.58
C SER A 35 -10.01 1.32 10.24
N VAL A 36 -10.31 1.14 8.96
CA VAL A 36 -11.03 -0.04 8.49
C VAL A 36 -10.16 -1.25 8.87
N PRO A 37 -10.72 -2.27 9.54
CA PRO A 37 -9.96 -3.48 9.85
C PRO A 37 -9.37 -4.04 8.56
N SER A 38 -8.06 -4.33 8.54
CA SER A 38 -7.43 -4.95 7.37
C SER A 38 -8.03 -6.35 7.17
N THR A 39 -8.49 -6.61 5.97
CA THR A 39 -9.14 -7.87 5.60
C THR A 39 -8.13 -8.83 4.97
N GLY A 40 -8.49 -10.12 4.87
CA GLY A 40 -7.69 -11.08 4.10
C GLY A 40 -7.52 -10.65 2.64
N GLN A 41 -8.50 -9.93 2.07
CA GLN A 41 -8.40 -9.39 0.72
C GLN A 41 -7.33 -8.32 0.58
N ASP A 42 -7.08 -7.52 1.61
CA ASP A 42 -5.99 -6.52 1.61
C ASP A 42 -4.62 -7.21 1.55
N ALA A 43 -4.45 -8.31 2.29
CA ALA A 43 -3.24 -9.13 2.25
C ALA A 43 -3.03 -9.76 0.86
N VAL A 44 -4.09 -10.29 0.24
CA VAL A 44 -4.06 -10.81 -1.14
C VAL A 44 -3.67 -9.72 -2.14
N GLN A 45 -4.27 -8.54 -2.03
CA GLN A 45 -3.97 -7.42 -2.92
C GLN A 45 -2.52 -6.95 -2.76
N LEU A 46 -1.97 -7.05 -1.56
CA LEU A 46 -0.58 -6.70 -1.30
C LEU A 46 0.38 -7.66 -2.03
N ILE A 47 0.11 -8.98 -2.05
CA ILE A 47 0.90 -9.95 -2.84
C ILE A 47 0.80 -9.65 -4.34
N ARG A 48 -0.38 -9.27 -4.86
CA ARG A 48 -0.53 -8.84 -6.27
C ARG A 48 0.32 -7.61 -6.56
N ASN A 49 0.31 -6.62 -5.67
CA ASN A 49 1.11 -5.40 -5.79
C ASN A 49 2.61 -5.70 -5.74
N TYR A 50 3.03 -6.61 -4.86
CA TYR A 50 4.41 -7.08 -4.75
C TYR A 50 4.95 -7.56 -6.11
N TYR A 51 4.26 -8.49 -6.77
CA TYR A 51 4.68 -8.99 -8.07
C TYR A 51 4.55 -7.97 -9.20
N ARG A 52 3.57 -7.09 -9.13
CA ARG A 52 3.46 -5.96 -10.06
C ARG A 52 4.66 -5.02 -9.96
N TRP A 53 5.13 -4.70 -8.76
CA TRP A 53 6.31 -3.87 -8.57
C TRP A 53 7.59 -4.56 -9.04
N ILE A 54 7.73 -5.86 -8.83
CA ILE A 54 8.85 -6.63 -9.40
C ILE A 54 8.86 -6.53 -10.93
N ASN A 55 7.72 -6.71 -11.60
CA ASN A 55 7.61 -6.53 -13.05
C ASN A 55 7.98 -5.13 -13.52
N GLN A 56 7.66 -4.10 -12.72
CA GLN A 56 7.99 -2.72 -13.00
C GLN A 56 9.43 -2.36 -12.61
N LYS A 57 10.23 -3.31 -12.10
CA LYS A 57 11.58 -3.09 -11.55
C LYS A 57 11.62 -2.09 -10.38
N LYS A 58 10.49 -1.89 -9.71
CA LYS A 58 10.35 -1.07 -8.50
C LYS A 58 10.71 -1.89 -7.25
N TYR A 59 11.93 -2.38 -7.22
CA TYR A 59 12.38 -3.33 -6.19
C TYR A 59 12.32 -2.75 -4.78
N ALA A 60 12.61 -1.45 -4.60
CA ALA A 60 12.48 -0.81 -3.29
C ALA A 60 11.04 -0.85 -2.75
N GLY A 61 10.04 -0.62 -3.62
CA GLY A 61 8.63 -0.76 -3.25
C GLY A 61 8.27 -2.20 -2.88
N ALA A 62 8.68 -3.17 -3.72
CA ALA A 62 8.46 -4.59 -3.44
C ALA A 62 9.14 -5.03 -2.14
N PHE A 63 10.38 -4.61 -1.91
CA PHE A 63 11.10 -4.90 -0.67
C PHE A 63 10.44 -4.24 0.55
N GLY A 64 9.82 -3.07 0.37
CA GLY A 64 9.09 -2.36 1.42
C GLY A 64 7.88 -3.12 1.98
N ILE A 65 7.33 -4.10 1.21
CA ILE A 65 6.21 -4.95 1.68
C ILE A 65 6.66 -6.01 2.70
N TRP A 66 7.95 -6.34 2.72
CA TRP A 66 8.47 -7.24 3.74
C TRP A 66 8.50 -6.56 5.10
N GLU A 67 8.07 -7.28 6.14
CA GLU A 67 8.30 -6.86 7.52
C GLU A 67 9.80 -6.65 7.74
N LYS A 68 10.15 -5.58 8.45
CA LYS A 68 11.54 -5.20 8.67
C LYS A 68 12.02 -5.62 10.05
N ARG A 69 13.25 -6.09 10.09
CA ARG A 69 14.02 -6.26 11.32
C ARG A 69 14.64 -4.92 11.72
N GLU A 70 15.16 -4.84 12.94
CA GLU A 70 15.86 -3.64 13.46
C GLU A 70 17.06 -3.22 12.59
N ASP A 71 17.73 -4.20 11.94
CA ASP A 71 18.86 -3.98 11.04
C ASP A 71 18.43 -3.50 9.64
N GLY A 72 17.12 -3.26 9.39
CA GLY A 72 16.55 -2.85 8.11
C GLY A 72 16.41 -3.96 7.09
N ASN A 73 16.89 -5.17 7.38
CA ASN A 73 16.68 -6.34 6.53
C ASN A 73 15.21 -6.81 6.58
N ALA A 74 14.81 -7.60 5.59
CA ALA A 74 13.52 -8.28 5.61
C ALA A 74 13.45 -9.31 6.76
N ALA A 75 12.25 -9.67 7.20
CA ALA A 75 12.03 -10.62 8.30
C ALA A 75 12.76 -11.96 8.10
N ASN A 76 12.92 -12.40 6.84
CA ASN A 76 13.71 -13.59 6.48
C ASN A 76 15.23 -13.39 6.50
N GLY A 77 15.73 -12.22 6.93
CA GLY A 77 17.14 -11.87 6.97
C GLY A 77 17.76 -11.42 5.64
N GLN A 78 16.96 -11.26 4.59
CA GLN A 78 17.45 -10.81 3.29
C GLN A 78 17.66 -9.29 3.26
N SER A 79 18.85 -8.83 2.84
CA SER A 79 19.11 -7.42 2.57
C SER A 79 18.43 -6.97 1.27
N PHE A 80 18.25 -5.65 1.11
CA PHE A 80 17.70 -5.10 -0.14
C PHE A 80 18.53 -5.48 -1.36
N GLU A 81 19.86 -5.40 -1.26
CA GLU A 81 20.76 -5.76 -2.35
C GLU A 81 20.59 -7.23 -2.78
N LYS A 82 20.54 -8.16 -1.83
CA LYS A 82 20.28 -9.58 -2.15
C LYS A 82 18.91 -9.78 -2.76
N PHE A 83 17.91 -9.07 -2.29
CA PHE A 83 16.56 -9.10 -2.84
C PHE A 83 16.55 -8.64 -4.31
N GLU A 84 17.10 -7.48 -4.61
CA GLU A 84 17.17 -6.92 -5.96
C GLU A 84 17.96 -7.83 -6.90
N ASN A 85 19.13 -8.31 -6.47
CA ASN A 85 19.97 -9.22 -7.23
C ASN A 85 19.26 -10.56 -7.54
N GLY A 86 18.37 -11.02 -6.65
CA GLY A 86 17.57 -12.22 -6.86
C GLY A 86 16.65 -12.15 -8.10
N PHE A 87 16.31 -10.94 -8.55
CA PHE A 87 15.50 -10.73 -9.76
C PHE A 87 16.31 -10.25 -10.97
N SER A 88 17.63 -10.23 -10.88
CA SER A 88 18.52 -9.72 -11.95
C SER A 88 18.32 -10.42 -13.29
N ASP A 89 18.01 -11.71 -13.30
CA ASP A 89 17.74 -12.50 -14.52
C ASP A 89 16.23 -12.59 -14.86
N THR A 90 15.34 -12.01 -14.05
CA THR A 90 13.90 -12.09 -14.27
C THR A 90 13.45 -11.05 -15.31
N ALA A 91 12.91 -11.51 -16.44
CA ALA A 91 12.28 -10.64 -17.44
C ALA A 91 10.86 -10.26 -17.01
N SER A 92 10.05 -11.25 -16.61
CA SER A 92 8.68 -11.05 -16.12
C SER A 92 8.29 -12.11 -15.11
N VAL A 93 7.29 -11.79 -14.29
CA VAL A 93 6.73 -12.73 -13.32
C VAL A 93 5.22 -12.55 -13.24
N SER A 94 4.49 -13.65 -13.10
CA SER A 94 3.06 -13.66 -12.78
C SER A 94 2.81 -14.49 -11.53
N VAL A 95 1.75 -14.16 -10.81
CA VAL A 95 1.32 -14.89 -9.62
C VAL A 95 -0.15 -15.27 -9.73
N GLU A 96 -0.43 -16.51 -9.49
CA GLU A 96 -1.76 -17.04 -9.23
C GLU A 96 -1.88 -17.22 -7.72
N ILE A 97 -2.96 -16.71 -7.14
CA ILE A 97 -3.21 -16.75 -5.70
C ILE A 97 -4.30 -17.76 -5.45
N GLY A 98 -4.00 -18.72 -4.61
CA GLY A 98 -4.97 -19.71 -4.14
C GLY A 98 -5.92 -19.14 -3.09
N GLU A 99 -6.76 -20.00 -2.52
CA GLU A 99 -7.68 -19.61 -1.45
C GLU A 99 -6.86 -19.24 -0.20
N PRO A 100 -6.99 -18.00 0.29
CA PRO A 100 -6.32 -17.59 1.52
C PRO A 100 -6.86 -18.38 2.72
N GLY A 101 -6.00 -18.66 3.67
CA GLY A 101 -6.41 -19.23 4.97
C GLY A 101 -7.24 -18.26 5.79
N GLU A 102 -7.68 -18.72 6.94
CA GLU A 102 -8.35 -17.87 7.93
C GLU A 102 -7.35 -16.91 8.59
N ILE A 103 -7.86 -15.79 9.10
CA ILE A 103 -7.02 -14.85 9.86
C ILE A 103 -6.92 -15.39 11.29
N GLU A 104 -5.71 -15.70 11.70
CA GLU A 104 -5.38 -16.18 13.04
C GLU A 104 -4.75 -15.06 13.86
N GLY A 105 -5.28 -14.84 15.08
CA GLY A 105 -4.75 -13.89 16.04
C GLY A 105 -3.72 -14.53 16.97
N ALA A 106 -2.54 -13.92 17.13
CA ALA A 106 -1.53 -14.35 18.09
C ALA A 106 -0.71 -13.18 18.62
N ALA A 107 -0.58 -13.06 19.94
CA ALA A 107 0.34 -12.15 20.63
C ALA A 107 0.36 -10.71 20.07
N GLY A 108 -0.81 -10.09 19.89
CA GLY A 108 -0.91 -8.72 19.40
C GLY A 108 -0.78 -8.56 17.89
N SER A 109 -0.86 -9.64 17.13
CA SER A 109 -0.77 -9.66 15.68
C SER A 109 -1.82 -10.58 15.07
N ASN A 110 -2.17 -10.30 13.83
CA ASN A 110 -2.97 -11.16 12.98
C ASN A 110 -2.07 -11.77 11.91
N TYR A 111 -2.31 -13.02 11.58
CA TYR A 111 -1.60 -13.76 10.54
C TYR A 111 -2.58 -14.34 9.54
N ILE A 112 -2.16 -14.43 8.28
CA ILE A 112 -2.90 -15.15 7.23
C ILE A 112 -1.91 -15.84 6.30
N GLU A 113 -2.20 -17.06 5.93
CA GLU A 113 -1.43 -17.82 4.94
C GLU A 113 -2.08 -17.67 3.56
N ILE A 114 -1.26 -17.34 2.56
CA ILE A 114 -1.71 -17.13 1.18
C ILE A 114 -0.94 -18.09 0.26
N PRO A 115 -1.58 -19.15 -0.24
CA PRO A 115 -0.99 -20.05 -1.23
C PRO A 115 -0.77 -19.33 -2.55
N VAL A 116 0.35 -19.61 -3.23
CA VAL A 116 0.68 -19.00 -4.51
C VAL A 116 1.32 -20.00 -5.47
N VAL A 117 1.05 -19.79 -6.76
CA VAL A 117 1.81 -20.37 -7.87
C VAL A 117 2.40 -19.21 -8.66
N ILE A 118 3.72 -19.26 -8.87
CA ILE A 118 4.48 -18.18 -9.51
C ILE A 118 5.07 -18.74 -10.80
N SER A 119 4.87 -18.01 -11.90
CA SER A 119 5.50 -18.29 -13.19
C SER A 119 6.44 -17.14 -13.52
N ALA A 120 7.75 -17.41 -13.55
CA ALA A 120 8.77 -16.43 -13.89
C ALA A 120 9.38 -16.76 -15.26
N LYS A 121 9.61 -15.73 -16.07
CA LYS A 121 10.34 -15.85 -17.33
C LYS A 121 11.70 -15.17 -17.19
N THR A 122 12.77 -15.89 -17.52
CA THR A 122 14.11 -15.33 -17.51
C THR A 122 14.36 -14.44 -18.73
N LYS A 123 15.41 -13.63 -18.69
CA LYS A 123 15.86 -12.83 -19.85
C LYS A 123 16.20 -13.67 -21.07
N LEU A 124 16.60 -14.94 -20.86
CA LEU A 124 16.85 -15.91 -21.93
C LEU A 124 15.57 -16.62 -22.42
N GLY A 125 14.39 -16.21 -21.93
CA GLY A 125 13.12 -16.78 -22.38
C GLY A 125 12.69 -18.07 -21.68
N GLN A 126 13.48 -18.60 -20.74
CA GLN A 126 13.14 -19.82 -20.01
C GLN A 126 12.02 -19.54 -18.99
N THR A 127 11.04 -20.42 -18.92
CA THR A 127 9.98 -20.36 -17.92
C THR A 127 10.37 -21.21 -16.71
N GLN A 128 10.21 -20.63 -15.53
CA GLN A 128 10.40 -21.29 -14.24
C GLN A 128 9.11 -21.19 -13.44
N LYS A 129 8.70 -22.29 -12.82
CA LYS A 129 7.53 -22.31 -11.94
C LYS A 129 7.95 -22.51 -10.49
N PHE A 130 7.24 -21.83 -9.60
CA PHE A 130 7.43 -21.96 -8.16
C PHE A 130 6.05 -22.08 -7.52
N ALA A 131 5.97 -22.79 -6.41
CA ALA A 131 4.75 -22.87 -5.61
C ALA A 131 5.10 -22.81 -4.13
N GLY A 132 4.17 -22.32 -3.33
CA GLY A 132 4.35 -22.23 -1.90
C GLY A 132 3.34 -21.33 -1.23
N THR A 133 3.71 -20.82 -0.07
CA THR A 133 2.83 -20.03 0.79
C THR A 133 3.57 -18.79 1.31
N TYR A 134 2.90 -17.65 1.27
CA TYR A 134 3.28 -16.47 2.01
C TYR A 134 2.53 -16.42 3.34
N THR A 135 3.24 -16.17 4.43
CA THR A 135 2.64 -15.80 5.71
C THR A 135 2.68 -14.29 5.82
N MET A 136 1.51 -13.67 5.84
CA MET A 136 1.36 -12.23 6.05
C MET A 136 1.09 -11.96 7.52
N ARG A 137 1.56 -10.80 8.00
CA ARG A 137 1.33 -10.33 9.37
C ARG A 137 0.82 -8.89 9.37
N SER A 138 -0.14 -8.58 10.24
CA SER A 138 -0.51 -7.20 10.60
C SER A 138 -0.55 -7.06 12.12
N SER A 139 -0.29 -5.85 12.63
CA SER A 139 -0.48 -5.55 14.05
C SER A 139 -1.98 -5.42 14.36
N ASN A 140 -2.44 -5.97 15.46
CA ASN A 140 -3.78 -5.70 15.99
C ASN A 140 -3.77 -4.70 17.17
N MET A 141 -2.57 -4.28 17.61
CA MET A 141 -2.37 -3.34 18.72
C MET A 141 -1.93 -1.94 18.27
N ALA A 142 -1.30 -1.82 17.08
CA ALA A 142 -0.89 -0.54 16.53
C ALA A 142 -2.04 0.16 15.78
N ASP A 143 -1.94 1.47 15.62
CA ASP A 143 -2.86 2.26 14.78
C ASP A 143 -2.73 1.88 13.30
N ASP A 144 -1.51 1.51 12.87
CA ASP A 144 -1.25 0.96 11.54
C ASP A 144 -1.58 -0.53 11.51
N LYS A 145 -2.65 -0.86 10.79
CA LYS A 145 -3.14 -2.22 10.55
C LYS A 145 -2.64 -2.80 9.23
N SER A 146 -1.62 -2.22 8.64
CA SER A 146 -1.07 -2.68 7.36
C SER A 146 -0.56 -4.12 7.44
N TRP A 147 -0.75 -4.84 6.34
CA TRP A 147 -0.17 -6.17 6.17
C TRP A 147 1.27 -6.07 5.67
N TYR A 148 2.10 -7.00 6.11
CA TYR A 148 3.49 -7.18 5.66
C TYR A 148 3.76 -8.65 5.38
N ILE A 149 4.67 -8.94 4.47
CA ILE A 149 5.20 -10.29 4.30
C ILE A 149 6.12 -10.60 5.49
N ASN A 150 5.68 -11.50 6.34
CA ASN A 150 6.48 -11.99 7.47
C ASN A 150 7.43 -13.12 7.01
N SER A 151 6.90 -14.09 6.25
CA SER A 151 7.72 -15.17 5.71
C SER A 151 7.19 -15.68 4.37
N ALA A 152 8.05 -16.40 3.62
CA ALA A 152 7.67 -17.06 2.39
C ALA A 152 8.33 -18.45 2.34
N ARG A 153 7.51 -19.48 2.13
CA ARG A 153 7.93 -20.86 1.88
C ARG A 153 7.62 -21.21 0.44
N VAL A 154 8.40 -20.65 -0.48
CA VAL A 154 8.24 -20.82 -1.93
C VAL A 154 9.41 -21.60 -2.48
N ARG A 155 9.14 -22.63 -3.28
CA ARG A 155 10.15 -23.50 -3.90
C ARG A 155 9.86 -23.71 -5.37
N LYS A 156 10.92 -23.97 -6.15
CA LYS A 156 10.79 -24.32 -7.55
C LYS A 156 10.04 -25.66 -7.67
N VAL A 157 9.10 -25.70 -8.60
CA VAL A 157 8.37 -26.90 -9.00
C VAL A 157 8.71 -27.21 -10.46
N GLN A 158 8.59 -28.47 -10.83
CA GLN A 158 8.88 -28.92 -12.20
C GLN A 158 7.81 -28.43 -13.18
#